data_ef00a7edcdc5bbde033564cfa2fe67a4
#
_entry.id   ef00a7edcdc5bbde033564cfa2fe67a4
#
_cell.length_a   1.000
_cell.length_b   1.000
_cell.length_c   1.000
_cell.angle_alpha   90.00
_cell.angle_beta   90.00
_cell.angle_gamma   90.00
#
_symmetry.space_group_name_H-M   'P 1'
#
loop_
_entity.id
_entity.type
_entity.pdbx_description
1 polymer ?
#
loop_
_entity_poly.entity_id
_entity_poly.type
_entity_poly.pdbx_seq_one_letter_code
_entity_poly.pdbx_strand_id
1 'polypeptide(L)'
;MVVYFCIWKGIKTSGKVMYFTATSPYILMCVLLIRGVTLPGAVEGIKFYLIPDWDRLRDTQVWIDAGTQIFFSYSISLGTLTALGSYNKFHHNCWKDSVLFACANSGTSFFAGFVIFSVLGFMAHEQGVSVGDVAESGPGLAFIAYPKAVAEMPVAPLWSILFFFMIILLGLDSQFVGVEGFVTAISDYFPHQLRKKGRKEMFVACVCLLSFFIGLSMVTNGGMYVFQLFDYYSGSRIILLVAFFELVTIAYIYGVERFYDNIEMMTGFRIGPYMKFSWLITSPIFCLVMFILVIANYSDLTYNRTYIYPQWAIGIGWALACSSIVMIPIVMVVKLLYAEGTLIERVRFLLRPQLKPHQLRAQDSLKDLDEPYRRAAEENGKSTVQYLLNGSTQHANASSAV
;
A
#
# COMPACT_ATOMS: atom_id res chain seq x y z
N MET A 1 18.99 -10.22 -5.59
CA MET A 1 19.02 -11.37 -6.53
C MET A 1 17.77 -12.23 -6.45
N VAL A 2 17.35 -12.73 -5.30
CA VAL A 2 16.12 -13.55 -5.14
C VAL A 2 14.91 -12.86 -5.74
N VAL A 3 14.66 -11.60 -5.38
CA VAL A 3 13.55 -10.79 -5.89
C VAL A 3 13.57 -10.72 -7.42
N TYR A 4 14.73 -10.44 -8.03
CA TYR A 4 14.88 -10.42 -9.48
C TYR A 4 14.47 -11.74 -10.14
N PHE A 5 15.02 -12.86 -9.67
CA PHE A 5 14.70 -14.17 -10.24
C PHE A 5 13.24 -14.61 -10.04
N CYS A 6 12.58 -14.09 -9.02
CA CYS A 6 11.16 -14.37 -8.81
C CYS A 6 10.25 -13.55 -9.74
N ILE A 7 10.63 -12.30 -10.07
CA ILE A 7 9.78 -11.35 -10.79
C ILE A 7 10.10 -11.30 -12.31
N TRP A 8 11.33 -11.58 -12.74
CA TRP A 8 11.80 -11.34 -14.11
C TRP A 8 10.95 -11.95 -15.22
N LYS A 9 10.33 -13.11 -14.97
CA LYS A 9 9.40 -13.76 -15.91
C LYS A 9 7.94 -13.31 -15.75
N GLY A 10 7.69 -12.35 -14.86
CA GLY A 10 6.37 -11.79 -14.57
C GLY A 10 5.55 -12.64 -13.58
N ILE A 11 4.32 -12.19 -13.34
CA ILE A 11 3.43 -12.63 -12.25
C ILE A 11 3.14 -14.15 -12.22
N LYS A 12 3.25 -14.85 -13.35
CA LYS A 12 3.05 -16.30 -13.39
C LYS A 12 4.09 -17.07 -12.58
N THR A 13 5.32 -16.55 -12.49
CA THR A 13 6.40 -17.18 -11.74
C THR A 13 6.40 -16.70 -10.29
N SER A 14 6.27 -15.38 -10.08
CA SER A 14 6.17 -14.81 -8.74
C SER A 14 4.97 -15.36 -7.97
N GLY A 15 3.80 -15.52 -8.60
CA GLY A 15 2.62 -16.06 -7.96
C GLY A 15 2.79 -17.45 -7.35
N LYS A 16 3.59 -18.35 -7.98
CA LYS A 16 3.88 -19.68 -7.42
C LYS A 16 4.77 -19.61 -6.17
N VAL A 17 5.74 -18.69 -6.17
CA VAL A 17 6.62 -18.47 -5.02
C VAL A 17 5.83 -17.85 -3.87
N MET A 18 4.92 -16.91 -4.18
CA MET A 18 4.06 -16.23 -3.20
C MET A 18 3.16 -17.21 -2.42
N TYR A 19 2.71 -18.30 -2.99
CA TYR A 19 1.98 -19.32 -2.21
C TYR A 19 2.82 -19.87 -1.05
N PHE A 20 4.10 -20.10 -1.27
CA PHE A 20 4.99 -20.56 -0.21
C PHE A 20 5.36 -19.43 0.76
N THR A 21 5.78 -18.28 0.24
CA THR A 21 6.25 -17.15 1.07
C THR A 21 5.11 -16.53 1.89
N ALA A 22 3.88 -16.56 1.41
CA ALA A 22 2.73 -16.03 2.14
C ALA A 22 2.16 -17.02 3.17
N THR A 23 2.21 -18.34 2.93
CA THR A 23 1.60 -19.31 3.85
C THR A 23 2.57 -19.80 4.94
N SER A 24 3.84 -19.99 4.61
CA SER A 24 4.84 -20.50 5.57
C SER A 24 5.03 -19.62 6.83
N PRO A 25 4.97 -18.27 6.79
CA PRO A 25 5.06 -17.45 7.99
C PRO A 25 3.96 -17.74 9.01
N TYR A 26 2.75 -18.10 8.57
CA TYR A 26 1.66 -18.45 9.50
C TYR A 26 1.98 -19.72 10.29
N ILE A 27 2.57 -20.72 9.62
CA ILE A 27 3.00 -21.95 10.31
C ILE A 27 4.09 -21.62 11.34
N LEU A 28 5.05 -20.78 10.96
CA LEU A 28 6.13 -20.36 11.85
C LEU A 28 5.61 -19.52 13.02
N MET A 29 4.66 -18.60 12.78
CA MET A 29 4.00 -17.85 13.85
C MET A 29 3.25 -18.76 14.82
N CYS A 30 2.54 -19.79 14.34
CA CYS A 30 1.90 -20.77 15.22
C CYS A 30 2.91 -21.50 16.09
N VAL A 31 4.02 -21.94 15.54
CA VAL A 31 5.09 -22.63 16.30
C VAL A 31 5.70 -21.69 17.36
N LEU A 32 5.99 -20.44 16.97
CA LEU A 32 6.51 -19.42 17.90
C LEU A 32 5.50 -19.05 18.99
N LEU A 33 4.20 -18.98 18.65
CA LEU A 33 3.15 -18.70 19.62
C LEU A 33 3.03 -19.81 20.66
N ILE A 34 2.96 -21.08 20.21
CA ILE A 34 2.89 -22.23 21.12
C ILE A 34 4.06 -22.21 22.11
N ARG A 35 5.25 -21.91 21.60
CA ARG A 35 6.43 -21.77 22.48
C ARG A 35 6.33 -20.56 23.38
N GLY A 36 5.98 -19.38 22.81
CA GLY A 36 5.88 -18.12 23.56
C GLY A 36 4.93 -18.22 24.75
N VAL A 37 3.74 -18.77 24.55
CA VAL A 37 2.73 -18.91 25.62
C VAL A 37 3.14 -19.88 26.73
N THR A 38 4.01 -20.84 26.47
CA THR A 38 4.53 -21.79 27.48
C THR A 38 5.65 -21.20 28.36
N LEU A 39 6.14 -20.00 28.04
CA LEU A 39 7.20 -19.35 28.80
C LEU A 39 6.66 -18.65 30.07
N PRO A 40 7.45 -18.61 31.15
CA PRO A 40 7.08 -17.85 32.36
C PRO A 40 6.95 -16.36 32.01
N GLY A 41 5.96 -15.65 32.56
CA GLY A 41 5.72 -14.24 32.28
C GLY A 41 4.97 -13.94 30.97
N ALA A 42 4.71 -14.93 30.10
CA ALA A 42 3.99 -14.73 28.85
C ALA A 42 2.59 -14.14 29.04
N VAL A 43 1.90 -14.55 30.10
CA VAL A 43 0.55 -14.07 30.43
C VAL A 43 0.54 -12.56 30.70
N GLU A 44 1.57 -12.03 31.35
CA GLU A 44 1.68 -10.60 31.63
C GLU A 44 1.88 -9.80 30.32
N GLY A 45 2.67 -10.33 29.39
CA GLY A 45 2.81 -9.73 28.06
C GLY A 45 1.50 -9.73 27.27
N ILE A 46 0.76 -10.83 27.30
CA ILE A 46 -0.56 -10.92 26.64
C ILE A 46 -1.58 -9.97 27.30
N LYS A 47 -1.58 -9.88 28.63
CA LYS A 47 -2.43 -8.89 29.32
C LYS A 47 -2.07 -7.45 28.91
N PHE A 48 -0.80 -7.12 28.85
CA PHE A 48 -0.33 -5.82 28.42
C PHE A 48 -0.81 -5.49 26.99
N TYR A 49 -0.84 -6.47 26.11
CA TYR A 49 -1.35 -6.32 24.73
C TYR A 49 -2.87 -6.10 24.65
N LEU A 50 -3.63 -6.83 25.49
CA LEU A 50 -5.11 -6.84 25.38
C LEU A 50 -5.80 -5.82 26.27
N ILE A 51 -5.19 -5.42 27.40
CA ILE A 51 -5.84 -4.50 28.33
C ILE A 51 -5.52 -3.07 27.90
N PRO A 52 -6.54 -2.30 27.44
CA PRO A 52 -6.32 -0.94 26.96
C PRO A 52 -6.12 0.04 28.13
N ASP A 53 -5.22 0.98 27.93
CA ASP A 53 -5.11 2.18 28.76
C ASP A 53 -6.01 3.28 28.15
N TRP A 54 -7.22 3.44 28.72
CA TRP A 54 -8.21 4.38 28.22
C TRP A 54 -7.78 5.84 28.35
N ASP A 55 -6.92 6.17 29.29
CA ASP A 55 -6.44 7.56 29.47
C ASP A 55 -5.53 7.99 28.33
N ARG A 56 -4.82 7.05 27.70
CA ARG A 56 -3.98 7.30 26.51
C ARG A 56 -4.78 7.73 25.27
N LEU A 57 -6.07 7.46 25.20
CA LEU A 57 -6.90 7.96 24.10
C LEU A 57 -7.03 9.48 24.04
N ARG A 58 -6.66 10.20 25.11
CA ARG A 58 -6.57 11.66 25.12
C ARG A 58 -5.31 12.17 24.42
N ASP A 59 -4.32 11.32 24.22
CA ASP A 59 -3.10 11.68 23.53
C ASP A 59 -3.30 11.60 22.02
N THR A 60 -3.13 12.72 21.33
CA THR A 60 -3.25 12.80 19.86
C THR A 60 -2.27 11.89 19.13
N GLN A 61 -1.09 11.64 19.72
CA GLN A 61 -0.06 10.79 19.11
C GLN A 61 -0.55 9.36 18.91
N VAL A 62 -1.35 8.82 19.83
CA VAL A 62 -1.93 7.46 19.71
C VAL A 62 -2.78 7.31 18.44
N TRP A 63 -3.58 8.35 18.13
CA TRP A 63 -4.41 8.36 16.92
C TRP A 63 -3.58 8.49 15.64
N ILE A 64 -2.53 9.32 15.69
CA ILE A 64 -1.60 9.49 14.57
C ILE A 64 -0.90 8.17 14.26
N ASP A 65 -0.34 7.51 15.27
CA ASP A 65 0.39 6.26 15.10
C ASP A 65 -0.53 5.14 14.61
N ALA A 66 -1.74 5.01 15.19
CA ALA A 66 -2.72 4.04 14.75
C ALA A 66 -3.16 4.28 13.30
N GLY A 67 -3.48 5.53 12.94
CA GLY A 67 -3.92 5.89 11.61
C GLY A 67 -2.85 5.66 10.55
N THR A 68 -1.63 6.14 10.77
CA THR A 68 -0.51 5.94 9.84
C THR A 68 -0.15 4.47 9.70
N GLN A 69 -0.18 3.69 10.78
CA GLN A 69 0.07 2.26 10.76
C GLN A 69 -0.95 1.50 9.89
N ILE A 70 -2.24 1.81 10.01
CA ILE A 70 -3.28 1.18 9.18
C ILE A 70 -3.07 1.50 7.70
N PHE A 71 -2.82 2.76 7.35
CA PHE A 71 -2.61 3.15 5.96
C PHE A 71 -1.37 2.46 5.35
N PHE A 72 -0.29 2.37 6.11
CA PHE A 72 0.92 1.66 5.70
C PHE A 72 0.69 0.15 5.56
N SER A 73 0.09 -0.48 6.57
CA SER A 73 -0.17 -1.93 6.60
C SER A 73 -1.05 -2.41 5.45
N TYR A 74 -2.04 -1.61 5.06
CA TYR A 74 -2.93 -1.89 3.93
C TYR A 74 -2.35 -1.45 2.57
N SER A 75 -1.14 -0.92 2.53
CA SER A 75 -0.50 -0.40 1.30
C SER A 75 -1.39 0.59 0.54
N ILE A 76 -2.17 1.41 1.26
CA ILE A 76 -3.06 2.41 0.67
C ILE A 76 -2.22 3.44 -0.05
N SER A 77 -2.63 3.82 -1.25
CA SER A 77 -1.97 4.84 -2.11
C SER A 77 -0.52 4.54 -2.52
N LEU A 78 -0.02 3.33 -2.29
CA LEU A 78 1.28 2.88 -2.81
C LEU A 78 1.18 2.33 -4.26
N GLY A 79 -0.04 2.19 -4.81
CA GLY A 79 -0.27 1.70 -6.16
C GLY A 79 -0.09 0.17 -6.34
N THR A 80 0.42 -0.53 -5.35
CA THR A 80 0.70 -1.96 -5.41
C THR A 80 -0.55 -2.81 -5.57
N LEU A 81 -1.60 -2.53 -4.79
CA LEU A 81 -2.89 -3.22 -4.88
C LEU A 81 -3.58 -2.95 -6.21
N THR A 82 -3.48 -1.72 -6.73
CA THR A 82 -4.00 -1.36 -8.05
C THR A 82 -3.29 -2.13 -9.16
N ALA A 83 -1.96 -2.25 -9.08
CA ALA A 83 -1.17 -3.03 -10.02
C ALA A 83 -1.55 -4.52 -9.99
N LEU A 84 -1.67 -5.13 -8.79
CA LEU A 84 -2.10 -6.52 -8.66
C LEU A 84 -3.54 -6.72 -9.16
N GLY A 85 -4.45 -5.80 -8.85
CA GLY A 85 -5.83 -5.82 -9.34
C GLY A 85 -5.93 -5.78 -10.85
N SER A 86 -5.01 -5.08 -11.54
CA SER A 86 -4.98 -4.98 -12.99
C SER A 86 -4.72 -6.31 -13.72
N TYR A 87 -4.19 -7.31 -13.03
CA TYR A 87 -3.99 -8.65 -13.57
C TYR A 87 -5.22 -9.57 -13.50
N ASN A 88 -6.25 -9.16 -12.75
CA ASN A 88 -7.48 -9.92 -12.63
C ASN A 88 -8.34 -9.80 -13.90
N LYS A 89 -9.17 -10.81 -14.16
CA LYS A 89 -10.18 -10.74 -15.21
C LYS A 89 -11.24 -9.71 -14.84
N PHE A 90 -11.87 -9.08 -15.86
CA PHE A 90 -12.88 -8.04 -15.61
C PHE A 90 -14.03 -8.49 -14.71
N HIS A 91 -14.59 -9.67 -14.93
CA HIS A 91 -15.68 -10.24 -14.11
C HIS A 91 -15.23 -10.91 -12.82
N HIS A 92 -14.04 -10.57 -12.32
CA HIS A 92 -13.58 -11.06 -11.03
C HIS A 92 -14.28 -10.31 -9.88
N ASN A 93 -14.65 -11.03 -8.82
CA ASN A 93 -15.33 -10.44 -7.67
C ASN A 93 -14.33 -9.68 -6.76
N CYS A 94 -14.02 -8.44 -7.17
CA CYS A 94 -13.10 -7.57 -6.43
C CYS A 94 -13.59 -7.23 -5.02
N TRP A 95 -14.91 -7.20 -4.79
CA TRP A 95 -15.48 -6.92 -3.47
C TRP A 95 -15.14 -8.02 -2.45
N LYS A 96 -15.34 -9.28 -2.84
CA LYS A 96 -14.99 -10.42 -1.98
C LYS A 96 -13.51 -10.43 -1.63
N ASP A 97 -12.66 -10.15 -2.60
CA ASP A 97 -11.21 -10.11 -2.39
C ASP A 97 -10.80 -8.96 -1.48
N SER A 98 -11.41 -7.77 -1.63
CA SER A 98 -11.14 -6.63 -0.77
C SER A 98 -11.51 -6.90 0.68
N VAL A 99 -12.67 -7.52 0.93
CA VAL A 99 -13.11 -7.91 2.29
C VAL A 99 -12.18 -8.98 2.87
N LEU A 100 -11.86 -10.02 2.07
CA LEU A 100 -10.96 -11.09 2.51
C LEU A 100 -9.57 -10.55 2.83
N PHE A 101 -9.03 -9.66 1.98
CA PHE A 101 -7.76 -8.99 2.21
C PHE A 101 -7.78 -8.18 3.52
N ALA A 102 -8.84 -7.39 3.74
CA ALA A 102 -8.98 -6.60 4.96
C ALA A 102 -9.00 -7.48 6.21
N CYS A 103 -9.81 -8.54 6.21
CA CYS A 103 -9.88 -9.49 7.33
C CYS A 103 -8.55 -10.22 7.55
N ALA A 104 -7.90 -10.67 6.47
CA ALA A 104 -6.63 -11.37 6.57
C ALA A 104 -5.51 -10.46 7.11
N ASN A 105 -5.41 -9.22 6.60
CA ASN A 105 -4.39 -8.27 7.06
C ASN A 105 -4.56 -7.92 8.54
N SER A 106 -5.76 -7.51 8.96
CA SER A 106 -6.03 -7.18 10.38
C SER A 106 -5.91 -8.41 11.29
N GLY A 107 -6.40 -9.56 10.84
CA GLY A 107 -6.31 -10.81 11.59
C GLY A 107 -4.86 -11.26 11.79
N THR A 108 -4.03 -11.11 10.77
CA THR A 108 -2.59 -11.42 10.86
C THR A 108 -1.89 -10.51 11.84
N SER A 109 -2.14 -9.20 11.79
CA SER A 109 -1.55 -8.23 12.72
C SER A 109 -1.95 -8.53 14.17
N PHE A 110 -3.22 -8.83 14.40
CA PHE A 110 -3.74 -9.20 15.72
C PHE A 110 -3.10 -10.51 16.23
N PHE A 111 -2.99 -11.51 15.37
CA PHE A 111 -2.35 -12.79 15.71
C PHE A 111 -0.85 -12.63 16.00
N ALA A 112 -0.13 -11.86 15.19
CA ALA A 112 1.28 -11.56 15.40
C ALA A 112 1.53 -10.84 16.74
N GLY A 113 0.59 -10.01 17.18
CA GLY A 113 0.64 -9.36 18.49
C GLY A 113 0.77 -10.37 19.63
N PHE A 114 0.02 -11.46 19.61
CA PHE A 114 0.14 -12.52 20.62
C PHE A 114 1.53 -13.17 20.61
N VAL A 115 2.09 -13.41 19.42
CA VAL A 115 3.44 -13.98 19.28
C VAL A 115 4.49 -13.07 19.92
N ILE A 116 4.45 -11.79 19.56
CA ILE A 116 5.45 -10.81 20.00
C ILE A 116 5.30 -10.53 21.49
N PHE A 117 4.10 -10.24 21.98
CA PHE A 117 3.89 -9.86 23.38
C PHE A 117 4.04 -11.02 24.35
N SER A 118 3.80 -12.27 23.95
CA SER A 118 4.11 -13.42 24.79
C SER A 118 5.61 -13.53 25.07
N VAL A 119 6.44 -13.28 24.06
CA VAL A 119 7.91 -13.31 24.18
C VAL A 119 8.44 -12.09 24.94
N LEU A 120 7.87 -10.90 24.72
CA LEU A 120 8.21 -9.70 25.49
C LEU A 120 7.85 -9.84 26.98
N GLY A 121 6.72 -10.49 27.28
CA GLY A 121 6.32 -10.81 28.66
C GLY A 121 7.33 -11.73 29.35
N PHE A 122 7.85 -12.73 28.65
CA PHE A 122 8.94 -13.57 29.15
C PHE A 122 10.19 -12.76 29.41
N MET A 123 10.62 -11.92 28.48
CA MET A 123 11.81 -11.08 28.65
C MET A 123 11.66 -10.11 29.83
N ALA A 124 10.49 -9.50 30.00
CA ALA A 124 10.20 -8.63 31.16
C ALA A 124 10.27 -9.38 32.48
N HIS A 125 9.77 -10.62 32.51
CA HIS A 125 9.85 -11.49 33.67
C HIS A 125 11.30 -11.84 34.05
N GLU A 126 12.12 -12.24 33.05
CA GLU A 126 13.54 -12.58 33.29
C GLU A 126 14.38 -11.38 33.77
N GLN A 127 14.08 -10.17 33.27
CA GLN A 127 14.79 -8.95 33.64
C GLN A 127 14.21 -8.26 34.89
N GLY A 128 13.06 -8.69 35.38
CA GLY A 128 12.39 -8.09 36.53
C GLY A 128 11.89 -6.66 36.30
N VAL A 129 11.56 -6.30 35.05
CA VAL A 129 11.08 -4.97 34.65
C VAL A 129 9.67 -5.03 34.08
N SER A 130 9.05 -3.88 33.87
CA SER A 130 7.72 -3.86 33.22
C SER A 130 7.82 -4.19 31.72
N VAL A 131 6.73 -4.77 31.14
CA VAL A 131 6.68 -5.07 29.70
C VAL A 131 6.86 -3.79 28.87
N GLY A 132 6.36 -2.65 29.33
CA GLY A 132 6.51 -1.36 28.66
C GLY A 132 7.93 -0.85 28.58
N ASP A 133 8.80 -1.23 29.53
CA ASP A 133 10.21 -0.82 29.56
C ASP A 133 11.09 -1.68 28.63
N VAL A 134 10.65 -2.92 28.37
CA VAL A 134 11.33 -3.84 27.45
C VAL A 134 10.92 -3.60 26.00
N ALA A 135 9.68 -3.18 25.78
CA ALA A 135 9.14 -2.95 24.45
C ALA A 135 9.75 -1.68 23.83
N GLU A 136 10.74 -1.86 22.97
CA GLU A 136 11.30 -0.77 22.16
C GLU A 136 10.34 -0.41 21.02
N SER A 137 10.39 0.85 20.56
CA SER A 137 9.63 1.32 19.39
C SER A 137 10.47 1.23 18.11
N GLY A 138 9.79 1.06 16.96
CA GLY A 138 10.44 1.01 15.66
C GLY A 138 11.21 -0.28 15.39
N PRO A 139 12.26 -0.23 14.54
CA PRO A 139 13.03 -1.42 14.14
C PRO A 139 13.74 -2.13 15.30
N GLY A 140 13.99 -1.44 16.39
CA GLY A 140 14.60 -2.00 17.61
C GLY A 140 13.82 -3.18 18.17
N LEU A 141 12.49 -3.16 18.06
CA LEU A 141 11.65 -4.26 18.53
C LEU A 141 11.98 -5.59 17.83
N ALA A 142 12.09 -5.55 16.50
CA ALA A 142 12.32 -6.76 15.69
C ALA A 142 13.79 -7.20 15.66
N PHE A 143 14.76 -6.27 15.74
CA PHE A 143 16.18 -6.58 15.55
C PHE A 143 17.03 -6.53 16.83
N ILE A 144 16.51 -5.98 17.91
CA ILE A 144 17.20 -5.90 19.20
C ILE A 144 16.41 -6.63 20.28
N ALA A 145 15.18 -6.19 20.59
CA ALA A 145 14.42 -6.71 21.73
C ALA A 145 14.03 -8.18 21.54
N TYR A 146 13.40 -8.52 20.42
CA TYR A 146 12.95 -9.89 20.18
C TYR A 146 14.10 -10.91 20.06
N PRO A 147 15.19 -10.66 19.31
CA PRO A 147 16.37 -11.54 19.30
C PRO A 147 17.01 -11.73 20.68
N LYS A 148 17.07 -10.67 21.49
CA LYS A 148 17.57 -10.76 22.87
C LYS A 148 16.68 -11.71 23.70
N ALA A 149 15.37 -11.56 23.63
CA ALA A 149 14.43 -12.45 24.31
C ALA A 149 14.56 -13.91 23.86
N VAL A 150 14.71 -14.14 22.55
CA VAL A 150 14.91 -15.50 22.01
C VAL A 150 16.24 -16.11 22.43
N ALA A 151 17.28 -15.31 22.61
CA ALA A 151 18.58 -15.78 23.08
C ALA A 151 18.53 -16.31 24.51
N GLU A 152 17.63 -15.84 25.35
CA GLU A 152 17.38 -16.29 26.71
C GLU A 152 16.52 -17.57 26.79
N MET A 153 15.92 -18.01 25.69
CA MET A 153 15.10 -19.23 25.67
C MET A 153 15.95 -20.53 25.63
N PRO A 154 15.43 -21.64 26.18
CA PRO A 154 16.02 -22.95 25.99
C PRO A 154 16.06 -23.30 24.47
N VAL A 155 17.22 -23.81 23.99
CA VAL A 155 17.44 -24.10 22.56
C VAL A 155 17.35 -22.83 21.68
N ALA A 156 17.92 -21.71 22.17
CA ALA A 156 17.91 -20.41 21.50
C ALA A 156 18.26 -20.43 19.98
N PRO A 157 19.24 -21.23 19.48
CA PRO A 157 19.56 -21.26 18.06
C PRO A 157 18.36 -21.67 17.18
N LEU A 158 17.55 -22.64 17.62
CA LEU A 158 16.38 -23.09 16.87
C LEU A 158 15.35 -21.97 16.73
N TRP A 159 15.01 -21.30 17.82
CA TRP A 159 14.01 -20.24 17.84
C TRP A 159 14.47 -19.01 17.07
N SER A 160 15.76 -18.67 17.14
CA SER A 160 16.38 -17.60 16.36
C SER A 160 16.28 -17.88 14.86
N ILE A 161 16.62 -19.10 14.41
CA ILE A 161 16.51 -19.49 12.99
C ILE A 161 15.06 -19.39 12.52
N LEU A 162 14.10 -19.92 13.27
CA LEU A 162 12.68 -19.88 12.91
C LEU A 162 12.17 -18.44 12.81
N PHE A 163 12.53 -17.59 13.75
CA PHE A 163 12.13 -16.19 13.78
C PHE A 163 12.71 -15.40 12.59
N PHE A 164 14.03 -15.46 12.38
CA PHE A 164 14.65 -14.73 11.28
C PHE A 164 14.22 -15.28 9.92
N PHE A 165 14.01 -16.57 9.79
CA PHE A 165 13.48 -17.16 8.58
C PHE A 165 12.06 -16.66 8.28
N MET A 166 11.21 -16.57 9.30
CA MET A 166 9.88 -15.97 9.19
C MET A 166 9.93 -14.52 8.69
N ILE A 167 10.81 -13.67 9.31
CA ILE A 167 10.95 -12.26 8.89
C ILE A 167 11.46 -12.15 7.46
N ILE A 168 12.41 -13.01 7.05
CA ILE A 168 12.92 -13.02 5.67
C ILE A 168 11.79 -13.35 4.69
N LEU A 169 10.95 -14.34 4.98
CA LEU A 169 9.84 -14.70 4.10
C LEU A 169 8.81 -13.59 3.98
N LEU A 170 8.42 -12.95 5.10
CA LEU A 170 7.53 -11.80 5.11
C LEU A 170 8.12 -10.61 4.34
N GLY A 171 9.41 -10.34 4.52
CA GLY A 171 10.10 -9.27 3.80
C GLY A 171 10.22 -9.52 2.31
N LEU A 172 10.51 -10.76 1.90
CA LEU A 172 10.59 -11.13 0.47
C LEU A 172 9.25 -10.95 -0.25
N ASP A 173 8.15 -11.34 0.38
CA ASP A 173 6.82 -11.20 -0.20
C ASP A 173 6.45 -9.74 -0.44
N SER A 174 6.69 -8.89 0.55
CA SER A 174 6.51 -7.43 0.43
C SER A 174 7.39 -6.82 -0.67
N GLN A 175 8.63 -7.28 -0.81
CA GLN A 175 9.54 -6.83 -1.87
C GLN A 175 9.07 -7.25 -3.26
N PHE A 176 8.53 -8.46 -3.42
CA PHE A 176 7.96 -8.91 -4.70
C PHE A 176 6.83 -7.99 -5.14
N VAL A 177 5.90 -7.70 -4.26
CA VAL A 177 4.73 -6.86 -4.54
C VAL A 177 5.14 -5.42 -4.82
N GLY A 178 6.06 -4.86 -4.03
CA GLY A 178 6.55 -3.49 -4.22
C GLY A 178 7.25 -3.28 -5.56
N VAL A 179 8.17 -4.18 -5.92
CA VAL A 179 8.89 -4.09 -7.20
C VAL A 179 7.97 -4.34 -8.39
N GLU A 180 7.07 -5.35 -8.31
CA GLU A 180 6.10 -5.63 -9.37
C GLU A 180 5.14 -4.44 -9.58
N GLY A 181 4.67 -3.80 -8.50
CA GLY A 181 3.83 -2.61 -8.57
C GLY A 181 4.50 -1.46 -9.31
N PHE A 182 5.74 -1.14 -8.95
CA PHE A 182 6.53 -0.11 -9.60
C PHE A 182 6.81 -0.44 -11.07
N VAL A 183 7.26 -1.65 -11.35
CA VAL A 183 7.55 -2.11 -12.72
C VAL A 183 6.31 -2.07 -13.59
N THR A 184 5.15 -2.47 -13.06
CA THR A 184 3.88 -2.44 -13.78
C THR A 184 3.47 -1.01 -14.10
N ALA A 185 3.53 -0.09 -13.13
CA ALA A 185 3.17 1.30 -13.33
C ALA A 185 4.02 1.96 -14.44
N ILE A 186 5.34 1.79 -14.41
CA ILE A 186 6.24 2.35 -15.45
C ILE A 186 6.05 1.64 -16.80
N SER A 187 5.81 0.33 -16.80
CA SER A 187 5.58 -0.43 -18.04
C SER A 187 4.27 -0.05 -18.71
N ASP A 188 3.26 0.35 -17.94
CA ASP A 188 1.98 0.81 -18.46
C ASP A 188 2.06 2.26 -18.98
N TYR A 189 2.94 3.07 -18.40
CA TYR A 189 3.19 4.42 -18.88
C TYR A 189 4.01 4.45 -20.19
N PHE A 190 4.99 3.52 -20.35
CA PHE A 190 5.84 3.38 -21.53
C PHE A 190 5.69 2.03 -22.25
N PRO A 191 4.46 1.65 -22.72
CA PRO A 191 4.20 0.29 -23.21
C PRO A 191 5.00 -0.07 -24.45
N HIS A 192 5.20 0.88 -25.38
CA HIS A 192 5.94 0.65 -26.64
C HIS A 192 7.43 0.39 -26.43
N GLN A 193 8.01 0.87 -25.32
CA GLN A 193 9.43 0.73 -25.04
C GLN A 193 9.71 -0.48 -24.17
N LEU A 194 8.92 -0.68 -23.09
CA LEU A 194 9.20 -1.66 -22.04
C LEU A 194 8.55 -3.03 -22.26
N ARG A 195 7.44 -3.12 -23.00
CA ARG A 195 6.79 -4.42 -23.25
C ARG A 195 7.47 -5.27 -24.34
N LYS A 196 8.55 -4.78 -24.97
CA LYS A 196 9.35 -5.58 -25.91
C LYS A 196 10.13 -6.65 -25.15
N LYS A 197 10.27 -7.85 -25.78
CA LYS A 197 11.00 -8.98 -25.21
C LYS A 197 12.44 -8.58 -24.82
N GLY A 198 12.86 -8.93 -23.61
CA GLY A 198 14.17 -8.64 -23.05
C GLY A 198 14.30 -7.25 -22.39
N ARG A 199 13.46 -6.27 -22.74
CA ARG A 199 13.58 -4.92 -22.17
C ARG A 199 12.92 -4.82 -20.79
N LYS A 200 11.79 -5.52 -20.57
CA LYS A 200 11.15 -5.58 -19.25
C LYS A 200 12.10 -6.23 -18.24
N GLU A 201 12.73 -7.34 -18.63
CA GLU A 201 13.68 -8.05 -17.77
C GLU A 201 14.89 -7.19 -17.40
N MET A 202 15.44 -6.46 -18.40
CA MET A 202 16.54 -5.51 -18.16
C MET A 202 16.10 -4.37 -17.25
N PHE A 203 14.89 -3.84 -17.41
CA PHE A 203 14.35 -2.80 -16.55
C PHE A 203 14.18 -3.29 -15.10
N VAL A 204 13.65 -4.49 -14.90
CA VAL A 204 13.58 -5.13 -13.57
C VAL A 204 14.97 -5.29 -12.95
N ALA A 205 15.97 -5.69 -13.74
CA ALA A 205 17.35 -5.79 -13.27
C ALA A 205 17.91 -4.44 -12.81
N CYS A 206 17.69 -3.37 -13.60
CA CYS A 206 18.10 -2.02 -13.23
C CYS A 206 17.44 -1.56 -11.92
N VAL A 207 16.13 -1.78 -11.76
CA VAL A 207 15.41 -1.44 -10.53
C VAL A 207 15.96 -2.21 -9.34
N CYS A 208 16.17 -3.51 -9.47
CA CYS A 208 16.74 -4.34 -8.40
C CYS A 208 18.17 -3.94 -8.04
N LEU A 209 19.00 -3.58 -9.02
CA LEU A 209 20.37 -3.09 -8.77
C LEU A 209 20.36 -1.74 -8.08
N LEU A 210 19.51 -0.81 -8.52
CA LEU A 210 19.38 0.50 -7.86
C LEU A 210 18.94 0.33 -6.41
N SER A 211 17.90 -0.50 -6.17
CA SER A 211 17.43 -0.81 -4.82
C SER A 211 18.50 -1.49 -3.96
N PHE A 212 19.34 -2.33 -4.54
CA PHE A 212 20.46 -2.95 -3.86
C PHE A 212 21.48 -1.92 -3.40
N PHE A 213 21.90 -0.98 -4.27
CA PHE A 213 22.86 0.06 -3.90
C PHE A 213 22.32 1.00 -2.81
N ILE A 214 21.04 1.38 -2.91
CA ILE A 214 20.39 2.16 -1.84
C ILE A 214 20.37 1.35 -0.53
N GLY A 215 19.99 0.07 -0.60
CA GLY A 215 19.94 -0.83 0.55
C GLY A 215 21.28 -1.06 1.22
N LEU A 216 22.42 -0.98 0.51
CA LEU A 216 23.73 -1.08 1.10
C LEU A 216 23.99 0.00 2.16
N SER A 217 23.43 1.20 2.01
CA SER A 217 23.54 2.26 3.00
C SER A 217 22.89 1.89 4.33
N MET A 218 21.86 1.03 4.30
CA MET A 218 21.10 0.59 5.49
C MET A 218 21.75 -0.58 6.23
N VAL A 219 22.77 -1.22 5.63
CA VAL A 219 23.48 -2.37 6.25
C VAL A 219 24.81 -1.97 6.87
N THR A 220 25.19 -0.70 6.78
CA THR A 220 26.39 -0.14 7.43
C THR A 220 26.20 -0.01 8.95
N ASN A 221 27.27 0.26 9.70
CA ASN A 221 27.20 0.48 11.15
C ASN A 221 26.21 1.60 11.57
N GLY A 222 26.00 2.61 10.70
CA GLY A 222 25.00 3.65 10.86
C GLY A 222 23.68 3.37 10.15
N GLY A 223 23.49 2.18 9.59
CA GLY A 223 22.38 1.85 8.71
C GLY A 223 21.00 1.98 9.34
N MET A 224 20.86 1.73 10.65
CA MET A 224 19.58 1.88 11.36
C MET A 224 19.10 3.33 11.40
N TYR A 225 20.01 4.30 11.46
CA TYR A 225 19.64 5.72 11.36
C TYR A 225 19.11 6.06 9.98
N VAL A 226 19.74 5.53 8.93
CA VAL A 226 19.29 5.72 7.53
C VAL A 226 17.94 5.03 7.32
N PHE A 227 17.79 3.79 7.77
CA PHE A 227 16.54 3.05 7.67
C PHE A 227 15.38 3.78 8.33
N GLN A 228 15.55 4.25 9.57
CA GLN A 228 14.50 4.98 10.28
C GLN A 228 14.16 6.32 9.61
N LEU A 229 15.13 6.99 8.99
CA LEU A 229 14.88 8.21 8.22
C LEU A 229 13.95 7.92 7.03
N PHE A 230 14.25 6.87 6.25
CA PHE A 230 13.41 6.45 5.13
C PHE A 230 12.01 6.04 5.60
N ASP A 231 11.91 5.21 6.62
CA ASP A 231 10.65 4.73 7.18
C ASP A 231 9.75 5.90 7.64
N TYR A 232 10.32 6.82 8.40
CA TYR A 232 9.57 7.96 8.95
C TYR A 232 9.08 8.94 7.90
N TYR A 233 9.92 9.31 6.92
CA TYR A 233 9.57 10.35 5.94
C TYR A 233 8.88 9.79 4.69
N SER A 234 9.26 8.63 4.18
CA SER A 234 8.66 8.10 2.96
C SER A 234 7.48 7.16 3.21
N GLY A 235 7.47 6.43 4.32
CA GLY A 235 6.48 5.38 4.58
C GLY A 235 5.19 5.86 5.24
N SER A 236 5.24 6.78 6.19
CA SER A 236 4.09 7.02 7.06
C SER A 236 3.36 8.34 6.84
N ARG A 237 4.08 9.43 6.56
CA ARG A 237 3.46 10.77 6.61
C ARG A 237 2.82 11.22 5.31
N ILE A 238 3.34 10.80 4.17
CA ILE A 238 2.92 11.24 2.85
C ILE A 238 1.70 10.49 2.36
N ILE A 239 1.57 9.23 2.73
CA ILE A 239 0.51 8.33 2.29
C ILE A 239 -0.88 8.94 2.51
N LEU A 240 -1.10 9.61 3.64
CA LEU A 240 -2.38 10.23 3.97
C LEU A 240 -2.80 11.32 2.98
N LEU A 241 -1.84 12.16 2.55
CA LEU A 241 -2.13 13.22 1.58
C LEU A 241 -2.38 12.64 0.18
N VAL A 242 -1.58 11.67 -0.24
CA VAL A 242 -1.77 10.99 -1.52
C VAL A 242 -3.12 10.26 -1.53
N ALA A 243 -3.48 9.56 -0.44
CA ALA A 243 -4.78 8.91 -0.27
C ALA A 243 -5.95 9.89 -0.36
N PHE A 244 -5.82 11.08 0.23
CA PHE A 244 -6.82 12.13 0.11
C PHE A 244 -7.06 12.53 -1.35
N PHE A 245 -6.00 12.79 -2.13
CA PHE A 245 -6.13 13.14 -3.54
C PHE A 245 -6.67 11.99 -4.38
N GLU A 246 -6.30 10.76 -4.10
CA GLU A 246 -6.83 9.56 -4.76
C GLU A 246 -8.35 9.43 -4.50
N LEU A 247 -8.78 9.56 -3.25
CA LEU A 247 -10.20 9.54 -2.87
C LEU A 247 -10.99 10.67 -3.53
N VAL A 248 -10.47 11.90 -3.51
CA VAL A 248 -11.11 13.05 -4.17
C VAL A 248 -11.25 12.80 -5.67
N THR A 249 -10.23 12.25 -6.30
CA THR A 249 -10.26 11.96 -7.72
C THR A 249 -11.33 10.92 -8.07
N ILE A 250 -11.43 9.84 -7.32
CA ILE A 250 -12.38 8.76 -7.58
C ILE A 250 -13.80 9.16 -7.18
N ALA A 251 -13.97 9.73 -5.99
CA ALA A 251 -15.29 9.99 -5.45
C ALA A 251 -15.97 11.21 -6.07
N TYR A 252 -15.22 12.29 -6.35
CA TYR A 252 -15.80 13.57 -6.78
C TYR A 252 -15.53 13.88 -8.26
N ILE A 253 -14.33 13.63 -8.77
CA ILE A 253 -13.99 13.96 -10.17
C ILE A 253 -14.51 12.88 -11.11
N TYR A 254 -14.16 11.62 -10.87
CA TYR A 254 -14.68 10.49 -11.65
C TYR A 254 -16.17 10.27 -11.38
N GLY A 255 -16.57 10.40 -10.13
CA GLY A 255 -17.93 10.26 -9.64
C GLY A 255 -18.19 8.88 -9.03
N VAL A 256 -18.62 8.90 -7.75
CA VAL A 256 -18.87 7.69 -6.98
C VAL A 256 -19.95 6.80 -7.60
N GLU A 257 -21.00 7.37 -8.22
CA GLU A 257 -22.05 6.58 -8.89
C GLU A 257 -21.49 5.80 -10.08
N ARG A 258 -20.62 6.44 -10.87
CA ARG A 258 -19.95 5.78 -12.00
C ARG A 258 -19.05 4.65 -11.52
N PHE A 259 -18.36 4.87 -10.39
CA PHE A 259 -17.53 3.84 -9.80
C PHE A 259 -18.35 2.66 -9.27
N TYR A 260 -19.52 2.92 -8.67
CA TYR A 260 -20.49 1.90 -8.26
C TYR A 260 -21.02 1.08 -9.45
N ASP A 261 -21.41 1.74 -10.52
CA ASP A 261 -21.90 1.08 -11.74
C ASP A 261 -20.80 0.18 -12.35
N ASN A 262 -19.53 0.61 -12.31
CA ASN A 262 -18.43 -0.20 -12.78
C ASN A 262 -18.23 -1.45 -11.90
N ILE A 263 -18.32 -1.33 -10.57
CA ILE A 263 -18.23 -2.47 -9.67
C ILE A 263 -19.42 -3.42 -9.86
N GLU A 264 -20.62 -2.89 -10.02
CA GLU A 264 -21.81 -3.69 -10.30
C GLU A 264 -21.66 -4.47 -11.62
N MET A 265 -21.10 -3.84 -12.67
CA MET A 265 -20.80 -4.50 -13.95
C MET A 265 -19.74 -5.62 -13.78
N MET A 266 -18.75 -5.44 -12.90
CA MET A 266 -17.71 -6.44 -12.64
C MET A 266 -18.23 -7.61 -11.80
N THR A 267 -19.00 -7.32 -10.75
CA THR A 267 -19.38 -8.30 -9.69
C THR A 267 -20.77 -8.89 -9.91
N GLY A 268 -21.63 -8.23 -10.71
CA GLY A 268 -23.02 -8.62 -10.92
C GLY A 268 -23.98 -8.20 -9.79
N PHE A 269 -23.52 -7.47 -8.78
CA PHE A 269 -24.36 -6.93 -7.69
C PHE A 269 -23.88 -5.55 -7.25
N ARG A 270 -24.82 -4.75 -6.73
CA ARG A 270 -24.52 -3.42 -6.22
C ARG A 270 -24.11 -3.48 -4.75
N ILE A 271 -22.96 -2.89 -4.42
CA ILE A 271 -22.46 -2.82 -3.04
C ILE A 271 -23.38 -1.92 -2.20
N GLY A 272 -23.44 -2.20 -0.88
CA GLY A 272 -24.27 -1.44 0.06
C GLY A 272 -23.92 0.05 0.15
N PRO A 273 -24.87 0.89 0.59
CA PRO A 273 -24.71 2.36 0.62
C PRO A 273 -23.64 2.85 1.61
N TYR A 274 -23.23 2.01 2.55
CA TYR A 274 -22.18 2.32 3.53
C TYR A 274 -20.87 2.72 2.85
N MET A 275 -20.46 1.99 1.81
CA MET A 275 -19.22 2.28 1.11
C MET A 275 -19.29 3.61 0.37
N LYS A 276 -20.46 3.96 -0.19
CA LYS A 276 -20.68 5.26 -0.81
C LYS A 276 -20.49 6.40 0.18
N PHE A 277 -21.12 6.29 1.35
CA PHE A 277 -20.95 7.25 2.43
C PHE A 277 -19.49 7.35 2.89
N SER A 278 -18.83 6.19 3.04
CA SER A 278 -17.43 6.12 3.43
C SER A 278 -16.51 6.83 2.43
N TRP A 279 -16.65 6.56 1.15
CA TRP A 279 -15.79 7.16 0.11
C TRP A 279 -16.06 8.65 -0.13
N LEU A 280 -17.30 9.10 0.05
CA LEU A 280 -17.65 10.51 -0.12
C LEU A 280 -17.30 11.37 1.09
N ILE A 281 -17.45 10.85 2.31
CA ILE A 281 -17.41 11.67 3.51
C ILE A 281 -16.35 11.17 4.50
N THR A 282 -16.51 9.95 5.01
CA THR A 282 -15.70 9.48 6.15
C THR A 282 -14.22 9.37 5.80
N SER A 283 -13.88 8.73 4.66
CA SER A 283 -12.49 8.48 4.30
C SER A 283 -11.73 9.76 3.90
N PRO A 284 -12.26 10.67 3.07
CA PRO A 284 -11.59 11.93 2.77
C PRO A 284 -11.38 12.81 4.00
N ILE A 285 -12.40 12.92 4.87
CA ILE A 285 -12.28 13.70 6.10
C ILE A 285 -11.24 13.07 7.03
N PHE A 286 -11.27 11.75 7.19
CA PHE A 286 -10.29 11.04 8.02
C PHE A 286 -8.85 11.27 7.52
N CYS A 287 -8.60 11.10 6.22
CA CYS A 287 -7.27 11.34 5.62
C CYS A 287 -6.80 12.78 5.84
N LEU A 288 -7.69 13.75 5.63
CA LEU A 288 -7.35 15.17 5.79
C LEU A 288 -7.07 15.52 7.25
N VAL A 289 -7.94 15.10 8.17
CA VAL A 289 -7.78 15.36 9.61
C VAL A 289 -6.48 14.71 10.10
N MET A 290 -6.23 13.46 9.76
CA MET A 290 -5.01 12.76 10.15
C MET A 290 -3.76 13.42 9.57
N PHE A 291 -3.80 13.88 8.32
CA PHE A 291 -2.70 14.62 7.72
C PHE A 291 -2.43 15.95 8.45
N ILE A 292 -3.47 16.69 8.77
CA ILE A 292 -3.34 17.94 9.56
C ILE A 292 -2.75 17.66 10.94
N LEU A 293 -3.21 16.60 11.62
CA LEU A 293 -2.68 16.21 12.93
C LEU A 293 -1.21 15.82 12.87
N VAL A 294 -0.80 15.09 11.83
CA VAL A 294 0.61 14.71 11.58
C VAL A 294 1.50 15.93 11.40
N ILE A 295 1.00 16.98 10.73
CA ILE A 295 1.75 18.23 10.54
C ILE A 295 1.75 19.10 11.79
N ALA A 296 0.58 19.23 12.44
CA ALA A 296 0.43 20.07 13.63
C ALA A 296 1.23 19.55 14.84
N ASN A 297 1.35 18.21 14.96
CA ASN A 297 2.10 17.57 16.04
C ASN A 297 3.49 17.09 15.54
N TYR A 298 4.03 17.75 14.52
CA TYR A 298 5.35 17.39 14.03
C TYR A 298 6.41 17.60 15.12
N SER A 299 7.19 16.56 15.37
CA SER A 299 8.39 16.61 16.22
C SER A 299 9.60 16.12 15.41
N ASP A 300 10.75 16.67 15.69
CA ASP A 300 11.98 16.24 15.05
C ASP A 300 12.23 14.74 15.32
N LEU A 301 12.69 14.05 14.27
CA LEU A 301 12.97 12.62 14.37
C LEU A 301 14.08 12.36 15.38
N THR A 302 13.82 11.44 16.30
CA THR A 302 14.80 10.95 17.27
C THR A 302 14.94 9.43 17.14
N TYR A 303 16.14 8.91 17.35
CA TYR A 303 16.39 7.47 17.41
C TYR A 303 16.56 7.03 18.87
N ASN A 304 15.83 6.00 19.29
CA ASN A 304 15.80 5.47 20.67
C ASN A 304 15.62 6.55 21.74
N ARG A 305 14.89 7.63 21.44
CA ARG A 305 14.64 8.77 22.35
C ARG A 305 15.90 9.53 22.82
N THR A 306 17.07 9.17 22.32
CA THR A 306 18.38 9.72 22.76
C THR A 306 19.11 10.46 21.65
N TYR A 307 19.10 9.94 20.42
CA TYR A 307 19.81 10.55 19.30
C TYR A 307 18.92 11.51 18.53
N ILE A 308 19.33 12.76 18.40
CA ILE A 308 18.66 13.80 17.61
C ILE A 308 19.32 13.88 16.23
N TYR A 309 18.54 13.77 15.17
CA TYR A 309 19.07 13.84 13.80
C TYR A 309 19.58 15.24 13.47
N PRO A 310 20.72 15.36 12.77
CA PRO A 310 21.22 16.64 12.29
C PRO A 310 20.29 17.24 11.22
N GLN A 311 20.27 18.56 11.13
CA GLN A 311 19.34 19.30 10.24
C GLN A 311 19.46 18.89 8.76
N TRP A 312 20.65 18.53 8.28
CA TRP A 312 20.82 18.06 6.90
C TRP A 312 20.11 16.71 6.66
N ALA A 313 20.09 15.81 7.65
CA ALA A 313 19.39 14.53 7.53
C ALA A 313 17.86 14.73 7.53
N ILE A 314 17.36 15.62 8.39
CA ILE A 314 15.95 16.05 8.37
C ILE A 314 15.60 16.65 7.01
N GLY A 315 16.48 17.49 6.44
CA GLY A 315 16.31 18.05 5.11
C GLY A 315 16.21 16.99 4.00
N ILE A 316 17.04 15.94 4.04
CA ILE A 316 16.95 14.79 3.13
C ILE A 316 15.60 14.07 3.31
N GLY A 317 15.19 13.85 4.54
CA GLY A 317 13.88 13.24 4.84
C GLY A 317 12.73 14.01 4.22
N TRP A 318 12.69 15.33 4.41
CA TRP A 318 11.67 16.19 3.78
C TRP A 318 11.77 16.22 2.26
N ALA A 319 12.99 16.19 1.69
CA ALA A 319 13.16 16.10 0.23
C ALA A 319 12.59 14.80 -0.34
N LEU A 320 12.79 13.68 0.34
CA LEU A 320 12.16 12.39 0.00
C LEU A 320 10.64 12.49 0.09
N ALA A 321 10.14 13.05 1.17
CA ALA A 321 8.73 13.29 1.38
C ALA A 321 8.12 14.13 0.26
N CYS A 322 8.69 15.30 0.02
CA CYS A 322 8.18 16.24 -0.98
C CYS A 322 8.30 15.70 -2.42
N SER A 323 9.26 14.82 -2.71
CA SER A 323 9.43 14.25 -4.05
C SER A 323 8.18 13.58 -4.58
N SER A 324 7.41 12.92 -3.74
CA SER A 324 6.14 12.29 -4.12
C SER A 324 4.98 13.29 -4.18
N ILE A 325 4.87 14.18 -3.19
CA ILE A 325 3.77 15.15 -3.10
C ILE A 325 3.83 16.16 -4.25
N VAL A 326 5.02 16.65 -4.56
CA VAL A 326 5.24 17.69 -5.59
C VAL A 326 4.89 17.20 -7.00
N MET A 327 4.91 15.87 -7.23
CA MET A 327 4.48 15.31 -8.52
C MET A 327 3.00 15.57 -8.82
N ILE A 328 2.14 15.65 -7.82
CA ILE A 328 0.70 15.93 -8.01
C ILE A 328 0.51 17.31 -8.64
N PRO A 329 0.94 18.42 -8.02
CA PRO A 329 0.77 19.75 -8.62
C PRO A 329 1.59 19.93 -9.89
N ILE A 330 2.78 19.35 -10.02
CA ILE A 330 3.55 19.42 -11.26
C ILE A 330 2.76 18.83 -12.42
N VAL A 331 2.24 17.63 -12.29
CA VAL A 331 1.48 16.98 -13.36
C VAL A 331 0.20 17.75 -13.65
N MET A 332 -0.47 18.30 -12.63
CA MET A 332 -1.64 19.17 -12.83
C MET A 332 -1.30 20.40 -13.65
N VAL A 333 -0.23 21.11 -13.29
CA VAL A 333 0.20 22.32 -14.01
C VAL A 333 0.64 21.97 -15.44
N VAL A 334 1.45 20.93 -15.61
CA VAL A 334 1.89 20.48 -16.93
C VAL A 334 0.71 20.17 -17.83
N LYS A 335 -0.27 19.40 -17.37
CA LYS A 335 -1.47 19.09 -18.15
C LYS A 335 -2.30 20.34 -18.47
N LEU A 336 -2.42 21.29 -17.54
CA LEU A 336 -3.10 22.55 -17.79
C LEU A 336 -2.39 23.40 -18.84
N LEU A 337 -1.07 23.38 -18.88
CA LEU A 337 -0.28 24.14 -19.89
C LEU A 337 -0.41 23.54 -21.29
N TYR A 338 -0.47 22.21 -21.39
CA TYR A 338 -0.61 21.53 -22.69
C TYR A 338 -2.06 21.48 -23.20
N ALA A 339 -3.06 21.73 -22.38
CA ALA A 339 -4.46 21.74 -22.83
C ALA A 339 -4.76 23.04 -23.60
N GLU A 340 -5.59 22.97 -24.64
CA GLU A 340 -6.01 24.08 -25.47
C GLU A 340 -7.26 24.79 -24.89
N GLY A 341 -7.40 26.08 -25.14
CA GLY A 341 -8.55 26.89 -24.73
C GLY A 341 -8.28 27.83 -23.54
N THR A 342 -9.33 28.44 -23.02
CA THR A 342 -9.26 29.28 -21.80
C THR A 342 -9.00 28.43 -20.56
N LEU A 343 -8.48 29.01 -19.49
CA LEU A 343 -8.13 28.29 -18.26
C LEU A 343 -9.31 27.49 -17.68
N ILE A 344 -10.53 28.04 -17.74
CA ILE A 344 -11.75 27.37 -17.27
C ILE A 344 -12.09 26.17 -18.17
N GLU A 345 -11.94 26.33 -19.48
CA GLU A 345 -12.19 25.24 -20.44
C GLU A 345 -11.17 24.10 -20.27
N ARG A 346 -9.89 24.45 -20.08
CA ARG A 346 -8.82 23.47 -19.79
C ARG A 346 -9.11 22.66 -18.53
N VAL A 347 -9.46 23.33 -17.43
CA VAL A 347 -9.82 22.66 -16.17
C VAL A 347 -11.05 21.76 -16.38
N ARG A 348 -12.09 22.28 -17.03
CA ARG A 348 -13.30 21.51 -17.28
C ARG A 348 -13.06 20.30 -18.19
N PHE A 349 -12.18 20.43 -19.16
CA PHE A 349 -11.78 19.32 -20.04
C PHE A 349 -10.99 18.26 -19.28
N LEU A 350 -10.00 18.66 -18.45
CA LEU A 350 -9.16 17.75 -17.67
C LEU A 350 -9.89 17.04 -16.53
N LEU A 351 -10.95 17.65 -16.01
CA LEU A 351 -11.80 17.04 -14.97
C LEU A 351 -12.82 16.05 -15.54
N ARG A 352 -13.01 16.00 -16.87
CA ARG A 352 -13.89 15.00 -17.48
C ARG A 352 -13.21 13.65 -17.58
N PRO A 353 -13.89 12.56 -17.24
CA PRO A 353 -13.36 11.22 -17.47
C PRO A 353 -13.28 10.96 -18.98
N GLN A 354 -12.15 10.44 -19.43
CA GLN A 354 -11.96 10.02 -20.83
C GLN A 354 -12.40 8.56 -20.94
N LEU A 355 -13.49 8.31 -21.67
CA LEU A 355 -14.15 7.03 -21.75
C LEU A 355 -13.98 6.38 -23.12
N LYS A 356 -13.93 5.06 -23.12
CA LYS A 356 -14.07 4.27 -24.34
C LYS A 356 -15.56 4.08 -24.68
N PRO A 357 -15.92 3.79 -25.95
CA PRO A 357 -17.31 3.66 -26.36
C PRO A 357 -18.16 2.72 -25.50
N HIS A 358 -17.58 1.60 -25.05
CA HIS A 358 -18.27 0.62 -24.22
C HIS A 358 -18.44 1.04 -22.75
N GLN A 359 -17.83 2.14 -22.35
CA GLN A 359 -17.91 2.69 -20.98
C GLN A 359 -18.92 3.84 -20.87
N LEU A 360 -19.50 4.27 -22.00
CA LEU A 360 -20.52 5.31 -22.04
C LEU A 360 -21.81 4.83 -21.38
N ARG A 361 -22.41 5.69 -20.58
CA ARG A 361 -23.75 5.51 -20.01
C ARG A 361 -24.76 6.40 -20.73
N ALA A 362 -26.05 6.13 -20.57
CA ALA A 362 -27.11 6.92 -21.20
C ALA A 362 -27.07 8.42 -20.89
N GLN A 363 -26.50 8.79 -19.76
CA GLN A 363 -26.33 10.18 -19.30
C GLN A 363 -25.01 10.83 -19.75
N ASP A 364 -24.09 10.05 -20.32
CA ASP A 364 -22.79 10.55 -20.77
C ASP A 364 -22.91 11.16 -22.19
N SER A 365 -22.03 12.10 -22.51
CA SER A 365 -22.00 12.75 -23.82
C SER A 365 -20.84 12.23 -24.67
N LEU A 366 -20.90 12.47 -26.00
CA LEU A 366 -19.77 12.19 -26.89
C LEU A 366 -18.49 12.95 -26.50
N LYS A 367 -18.63 14.07 -25.77
CA LYS A 367 -17.51 14.86 -25.27
C LYS A 367 -16.72 14.13 -24.15
N ASP A 368 -17.30 13.10 -23.55
CA ASP A 368 -16.66 12.28 -22.52
C ASP A 368 -15.87 11.11 -23.12
N LEU A 369 -15.93 10.92 -24.45
CA LEU A 369 -15.09 9.93 -25.14
C LEU A 369 -13.63 10.35 -25.20
N ASP A 370 -12.75 9.36 -25.16
CA ASP A 370 -11.34 9.48 -25.53
C ASP A 370 -11.19 10.12 -26.90
N GLU A 371 -10.19 10.96 -27.05
CA GLU A 371 -10.00 11.80 -28.24
C GLU A 371 -10.07 11.03 -29.57
N PRO A 372 -9.41 9.87 -29.76
CA PRO A 372 -9.49 9.13 -31.01
C PRO A 372 -10.91 8.64 -31.33
N TYR A 373 -11.68 8.25 -30.31
CA TYR A 373 -13.08 7.81 -30.49
C TYR A 373 -14.03 8.99 -30.70
N ARG A 374 -13.76 10.12 -30.08
CA ARG A 374 -14.52 11.36 -30.26
C ARG A 374 -14.37 11.88 -31.68
N ARG A 375 -13.14 11.99 -32.19
CA ARG A 375 -12.88 12.42 -33.58
C ARG A 375 -13.59 11.49 -34.57
N ALA A 376 -13.47 10.18 -34.40
CA ALA A 376 -14.13 9.21 -35.23
C ALA A 376 -15.68 9.28 -35.16
N ALA A 377 -16.23 9.71 -34.01
CA ALA A 377 -17.66 9.91 -33.85
C ALA A 377 -18.13 11.18 -34.56
N GLU A 378 -17.38 12.26 -34.41
CA GLU A 378 -17.65 13.54 -35.05
C GLU A 378 -17.54 13.44 -36.59
N GLU A 379 -16.50 12.79 -37.12
CA GLU A 379 -16.31 12.54 -38.56
C GLU A 379 -17.41 11.67 -39.16
N ASN A 380 -17.95 10.70 -38.43
CA ASN A 380 -18.99 9.80 -38.91
C ASN A 380 -20.41 10.29 -38.62
N GLY A 381 -20.61 11.49 -38.04
CA GLY A 381 -21.90 12.04 -37.68
C GLY A 381 -22.76 11.18 -36.74
N LYS A 382 -22.12 10.33 -35.93
CA LYS A 382 -22.80 9.39 -35.02
C LYS A 382 -23.25 10.10 -33.74
N SER A 383 -24.52 9.90 -33.38
CA SER A 383 -25.06 10.38 -32.09
C SER A 383 -24.61 9.49 -30.92
N THR A 384 -24.68 10.03 -29.72
CA THR A 384 -24.38 9.27 -28.47
C THR A 384 -25.16 7.95 -28.38
N VAL A 385 -26.43 7.98 -28.81
CA VAL A 385 -27.33 6.81 -28.85
C VAL A 385 -26.81 5.72 -29.79
N GLN A 386 -26.28 6.10 -30.94
CA GLN A 386 -25.73 5.17 -31.92
C GLN A 386 -24.42 4.50 -31.43
N TYR A 387 -23.61 5.22 -30.64
CA TYR A 387 -22.43 4.66 -30.00
C TYR A 387 -22.78 3.66 -28.89
N LEU A 388 -23.80 3.97 -28.08
CA LEU A 388 -24.30 3.08 -27.03
C LEU A 388 -24.86 1.77 -27.59
N LEU A 389 -25.63 1.85 -28.70
CA LEU A 389 -26.18 0.68 -29.37
C LEU A 389 -25.11 -0.22 -30.01
N ASN A 390 -24.07 0.37 -30.62
CA ASN A 390 -22.97 -0.39 -31.22
C ASN A 390 -22.01 -0.97 -30.19
N GLY A 391 -21.83 -0.31 -29.05
CA GLY A 391 -21.03 -0.81 -27.93
C GLY A 391 -21.62 -2.06 -27.27
N SER A 392 -22.95 -2.10 -27.12
CA SER A 392 -23.65 -3.26 -26.56
C SER A 392 -23.62 -4.49 -27.50
N THR A 393 -23.64 -4.28 -28.80
CA THR A 393 -23.54 -5.37 -29.80
C THR A 393 -22.12 -5.95 -29.93
N GLN A 394 -21.09 -5.16 -29.73
CA GLN A 394 -19.71 -5.68 -29.74
C GLN A 394 -19.38 -6.52 -28.49
N HIS A 395 -19.96 -6.21 -27.34
CA HIS A 395 -19.81 -7.04 -26.13
C HIS A 395 -20.57 -8.38 -26.24
N ALA A 396 -21.75 -8.39 -26.85
CA ALA A 396 -22.49 -9.62 -27.11
C ALA A 396 -21.72 -10.58 -28.03
N ASN A 397 -21.04 -10.04 -29.06
CA ASN A 397 -20.24 -10.84 -29.98
C ASN A 397 -18.87 -11.26 -29.41
N ALA A 398 -18.27 -10.50 -28.50
CA ALA A 398 -17.01 -10.85 -27.85
C ALA A 398 -17.20 -11.91 -26.75
N SER A 399 -18.35 -11.96 -26.08
CA SER A 399 -18.67 -12.98 -25.08
C SER A 399 -19.13 -14.31 -25.67
N SER A 400 -19.45 -14.34 -26.97
CA SER A 400 -19.77 -15.60 -27.69
C SER A 400 -18.56 -16.23 -28.39
N ALA A 401 -17.38 -15.61 -28.32
CA ALA A 401 -16.15 -16.05 -28.98
C ALA A 401 -15.00 -16.44 -28.00
N VAL A 402 -15.32 -16.66 -26.71
CA VAL A 402 -14.36 -17.18 -25.69
C VAL A 402 -14.89 -18.45 -25.05
#